data_c142813e561f848deded52d867797660
#
_entry.id   c142813e561f848deded52d867797660
#
_cell.length_a   1.000
_cell.length_b   1.000
_cell.length_c   1.000
_cell.angle_alpha   90.00
_cell.angle_beta   90.00
_cell.angle_gamma   90.00
#
_symmetry.space_group_name_H-M   'P 1'
#
loop_
_entity.id
_entity.type
_entity.pdbx_description
1 polymer ?
#
loop_
_entity_poly.entity_id
_entity_poly.type
_entity_poly.pdbx_seq_one_letter_code
_entity_poly.pdbx_strand_id
1 'polypeptide(L)'
;MLGRRRRCTQWPLAAAFALALTWSAAAGGAATTRTGHVPVKLLGVWHKTMTKAQWKRAGVTREVGVYTFLVKKAGAVTIYRPGDYRPGCSACTEDFTTTFRPNGRRLTLGSVPVCSFEGVYGWRLTGRTLIVTPVADKRCVVRETFFGGRWKR
;
A
#
# COMPACT_ATOMS: atom_id res chain seq x y z
N MET A 1 54.82 32.29 25.10
CA MET A 1 53.62 33.10 25.38
C MET A 1 52.56 32.14 25.88
N LEU A 2 52.48 32.06 27.10
CA LEU A 2 51.46 32.24 28.11
C LEU A 2 50.18 31.40 27.86
N GLY A 3 50.22 30.29 28.57
CA GLY A 3 49.12 29.40 28.84
C GLY A 3 47.97 30.01 29.67
N ARG A 4 46.80 29.50 29.44
CA ARG A 4 45.71 29.65 30.43
C ARG A 4 45.10 28.28 30.74
N ARG A 5 45.51 27.75 31.86
CA ARG A 5 44.81 26.65 32.58
C ARG A 5 43.44 27.17 33.02
N ARG A 6 42.38 26.50 32.67
CA ARG A 6 41.08 26.71 33.32
C ARG A 6 40.78 25.51 34.21
N ARG A 7 40.50 25.85 35.45
CA ARG A 7 40.31 25.02 36.61
C ARG A 7 39.03 24.20 36.53
N CYS A 8 39.13 22.94 36.89
CA CYS A 8 37.96 22.09 37.26
C CYS A 8 37.31 22.65 38.50
N THR A 9 36.07 22.98 38.45
CA THR A 9 35.19 23.23 39.60
C THR A 9 34.38 21.96 39.88
N GLN A 10 34.72 21.31 40.99
CA GLN A 10 33.94 20.24 41.59
C GLN A 10 32.62 20.83 42.14
N TRP A 11 31.52 20.21 41.85
CA TRP A 11 30.24 20.46 42.53
C TRP A 11 29.84 19.23 43.33
N PRO A 12 29.27 19.45 44.54
CA PRO A 12 29.08 18.43 45.54
C PRO A 12 27.81 17.61 45.31
N LEU A 13 27.89 16.41 45.87
CA LEU A 13 26.81 15.45 46.12
C LEU A 13 25.65 16.05 46.91
N ALA A 14 24.45 15.90 46.43
CA ALA A 14 23.28 15.87 47.36
C ALA A 14 22.07 15.16 46.70
N ALA A 15 21.52 14.28 47.52
CA ALA A 15 20.13 13.84 47.58
C ALA A 15 19.64 12.79 46.58
N ALA A 16 19.65 11.57 47.08
CA ALA A 16 18.82 10.46 46.65
C ALA A 16 17.33 10.80 46.79
N PHE A 17 16.60 10.76 45.67
CA PHE A 17 15.15 10.61 45.67
C PHE A 17 14.81 9.29 44.98
N ALA A 18 14.47 8.30 45.78
CA ALA A 18 13.87 7.06 45.35
C ALA A 18 12.43 7.35 44.90
N LEU A 19 12.22 7.55 43.60
CA LEU A 19 10.89 7.52 42.99
C LEU A 19 10.63 6.10 42.52
N ALA A 20 9.80 5.39 43.26
CA ALA A 20 9.22 4.11 42.83
C ALA A 20 8.35 4.36 41.63
N LEU A 21 8.90 4.11 40.42
CA LEU A 21 8.16 4.04 39.18
C LEU A 21 7.40 2.71 39.17
N THR A 22 6.12 2.74 39.56
CA THR A 22 5.18 1.67 39.25
C THR A 22 5.04 1.59 37.73
N TRP A 23 5.70 0.62 37.15
CA TRP A 23 5.45 0.24 35.75
C TRP A 23 4.05 -0.38 35.67
N SER A 24 3.07 0.45 35.31
CA SER A 24 1.82 -0.06 34.76
C SER A 24 2.16 -0.77 33.47
N ALA A 25 2.15 -2.09 33.51
CA ALA A 25 2.17 -2.91 32.31
C ALA A 25 0.89 -2.58 31.52
N ALA A 26 0.98 -1.61 30.63
CA ALA A 26 0.00 -1.44 29.58
C ALA A 26 0.02 -2.74 28.78
N ALA A 27 -1.01 -3.56 28.99
CA ALA A 27 -1.29 -4.71 28.13
C ALA A 27 -1.43 -4.16 26.71
N GLY A 28 -0.33 -4.18 25.99
CA GLY A 28 -0.30 -3.91 24.56
C GLY A 28 -1.14 -4.97 23.90
N GLY A 29 -2.43 -4.68 23.72
CA GLY A 29 -3.29 -5.50 22.90
C GLY A 29 -2.63 -5.58 21.53
N ALA A 30 -2.04 -6.72 21.22
CA ALA A 30 -1.59 -7.02 19.87
C ALA A 30 -2.81 -6.79 18.97
N ALA A 31 -2.76 -5.70 18.20
CA ALA A 31 -3.75 -5.46 17.16
C ALA A 31 -3.60 -6.63 16.20
N THR A 32 -4.42 -7.66 16.44
CA THR A 32 -4.62 -8.74 15.49
C THR A 32 -5.06 -8.07 14.21
N THR A 33 -4.14 -7.89 13.28
CA THR A 33 -4.42 -7.52 11.90
C THR A 33 -5.33 -8.62 11.38
N ARG A 34 -6.64 -8.42 11.53
CA ARG A 34 -7.64 -9.24 10.83
C ARG A 34 -7.25 -9.15 9.36
N THR A 35 -6.67 -10.20 8.84
CA THR A 35 -6.49 -10.39 7.41
C THR A 35 -7.88 -10.29 6.80
N GLY A 36 -8.22 -9.11 6.30
CA GLY A 36 -9.56 -8.81 5.82
C GLY A 36 -9.90 -9.77 4.69
N HIS A 37 -10.88 -10.61 4.92
CA HIS A 37 -11.39 -11.51 3.89
C HIS A 37 -11.85 -10.67 2.71
N VAL A 38 -11.33 -10.95 1.51
CA VAL A 38 -11.75 -10.23 0.30
C VAL A 38 -13.23 -10.54 0.04
N PRO A 39 -14.10 -9.52 0.02
CA PRO A 39 -15.53 -9.72 -0.28
C PRO A 39 -15.71 -10.44 -1.62
N VAL A 40 -16.59 -11.43 -1.67
CA VAL A 40 -16.86 -12.24 -2.88
C VAL A 40 -17.15 -11.37 -4.10
N LYS A 41 -17.84 -10.26 -3.90
CA LYS A 41 -18.15 -9.29 -4.97
C LYS A 41 -16.93 -8.60 -5.58
N LEU A 42 -15.76 -8.66 -4.95
CA LEU A 42 -14.51 -8.12 -5.49
C LEU A 42 -13.66 -9.19 -6.17
N LEU A 43 -13.92 -10.48 -5.90
CA LEU A 43 -13.13 -11.58 -6.48
C LEU A 43 -13.34 -11.68 -7.99
N GLY A 44 -12.29 -12.12 -8.68
CA GLY A 44 -12.32 -12.44 -10.10
C GLY A 44 -11.64 -11.40 -10.96
N VAL A 45 -12.03 -11.37 -12.22
CA VAL A 45 -11.36 -10.64 -13.29
C VAL A 45 -11.95 -9.26 -13.46
N TRP A 46 -11.09 -8.27 -13.53
CA TRP A 46 -11.42 -6.87 -13.77
C TRP A 46 -10.52 -6.31 -14.88
N HIS A 47 -11.03 -5.40 -15.66
CA HIS A 47 -10.33 -4.78 -16.77
C HIS A 47 -10.29 -3.27 -16.63
N LYS A 48 -9.15 -2.67 -17.01
CA LYS A 48 -9.01 -1.23 -17.09
C LYS A 48 -8.17 -0.86 -18.31
N THR A 49 -8.71 0.03 -19.12
CA THR A 49 -7.95 0.62 -20.23
C THR A 49 -7.00 1.67 -19.69
N MET A 50 -5.73 1.55 -20.04
CA MET A 50 -4.69 2.53 -19.79
C MET A 50 -4.28 3.22 -21.06
N THR A 51 -4.30 4.55 -21.08
CA THR A 51 -3.98 5.38 -22.22
C THR A 51 -2.55 5.95 -22.13
N LYS A 52 -1.99 6.36 -23.27
CA LYS A 52 -0.69 7.05 -23.32
C LYS A 52 -0.67 8.31 -22.42
N ALA A 53 -1.77 9.06 -22.38
CA ALA A 53 -1.87 10.27 -21.56
C ALA A 53 -1.83 9.94 -20.06
N GLN A 54 -2.42 8.82 -19.62
CA GLN A 54 -2.34 8.37 -18.23
C GLN A 54 -0.92 7.98 -17.85
N TRP A 55 -0.22 7.22 -18.70
CA TRP A 55 1.18 6.85 -18.44
C TRP A 55 2.13 8.05 -18.44
N LYS A 56 1.95 8.98 -19.39
CA LYS A 56 2.70 10.24 -19.40
C LYS A 56 2.52 11.02 -18.10
N ARG A 57 1.28 11.10 -17.58
CA ARG A 57 0.96 11.77 -16.31
C ARG A 57 1.62 11.10 -15.10
N ALA A 58 1.76 9.78 -15.15
CA ALA A 58 2.47 9.00 -14.14
C ALA A 58 4.00 9.10 -14.24
N GLY A 59 4.54 9.77 -15.27
CA GLY A 59 5.98 9.89 -15.48
C GLY A 59 6.67 8.62 -15.96
N VAL A 60 5.90 7.67 -16.55
CA VAL A 60 6.44 6.38 -17.01
C VAL A 60 5.99 6.08 -18.44
N THR A 61 6.78 5.27 -19.11
CA THR A 61 6.42 4.70 -20.43
C THR A 61 6.05 3.25 -20.23
N ARG A 62 4.81 2.90 -20.54
CA ARG A 62 4.29 1.53 -20.49
C ARG A 62 3.35 1.29 -21.67
N GLU A 63 3.06 0.03 -21.90
CA GLU A 63 2.13 -0.41 -22.94
C GLU A 63 0.73 0.20 -22.73
N VAL A 64 0.12 0.63 -23.84
CA VAL A 64 -1.24 1.18 -23.89
C VAL A 64 -2.20 0.05 -24.22
N GLY A 65 -3.32 -0.03 -23.50
CA GLY A 65 -4.32 -1.05 -23.76
C GLY A 65 -5.10 -1.48 -22.51
N VAL A 66 -5.73 -2.64 -22.61
CA VAL A 66 -6.56 -3.20 -21.55
C VAL A 66 -5.72 -4.07 -20.63
N TYR A 67 -5.46 -3.58 -19.44
CA TYR A 67 -4.86 -4.35 -18.35
C TYR A 67 -5.91 -5.20 -17.66
N THR A 68 -5.52 -6.42 -17.28
CA THR A 68 -6.37 -7.33 -16.52
C THR A 68 -5.87 -7.45 -15.09
N PHE A 69 -6.80 -7.36 -14.13
CA PHE A 69 -6.57 -7.48 -12.70
C PHE A 69 -7.32 -8.71 -12.20
N LEU A 70 -6.63 -9.71 -11.74
CA LEU A 70 -7.21 -10.90 -11.13
C LEU A 70 -7.17 -10.78 -9.61
N VAL A 71 -8.30 -10.48 -8.98
CA VAL A 71 -8.44 -10.41 -7.52
C VAL A 71 -8.66 -11.81 -6.96
N LYS A 72 -7.71 -12.28 -6.16
CA LYS A 72 -7.68 -13.62 -5.56
C LYS A 72 -8.25 -13.62 -4.13
N LYS A 73 -8.86 -14.73 -3.71
CA LYS A 73 -9.43 -14.91 -2.36
C LYS A 73 -8.39 -14.74 -1.25
N ALA A 74 -7.13 -15.07 -1.52
CA ALA A 74 -6.02 -14.94 -0.59
C ALA A 74 -5.58 -13.49 -0.30
N GLY A 75 -6.30 -12.48 -0.80
CA GLY A 75 -5.93 -11.07 -0.58
C GLY A 75 -4.77 -10.62 -1.46
N ALA A 76 -4.74 -11.08 -2.68
CA ALA A 76 -3.78 -10.65 -3.70
C ALA A 76 -4.50 -10.19 -4.95
N VAL A 77 -3.88 -9.29 -5.69
CA VAL A 77 -4.24 -8.95 -7.06
C VAL A 77 -3.06 -9.20 -7.97
N THR A 78 -3.27 -10.04 -8.98
CA THR A 78 -2.31 -10.29 -10.05
C THR A 78 -2.68 -9.45 -11.25
N ILE A 79 -1.70 -8.80 -11.84
CA ILE A 79 -1.85 -7.89 -12.96
C ILE A 79 -1.25 -8.53 -14.21
N TYR A 80 -1.95 -8.40 -15.33
CA TYR A 80 -1.52 -8.83 -16.65
C TYR A 80 -1.52 -7.64 -17.61
N ARG A 81 -0.54 -7.58 -18.46
CA ARG A 81 -0.44 -6.58 -19.55
C ARG A 81 -1.51 -6.79 -20.61
N PRO A 82 -1.71 -5.81 -21.48
CA PRO A 82 -2.58 -5.98 -22.65
C PRO A 82 -2.21 -7.21 -23.47
N GLY A 83 -3.19 -8.10 -23.68
CA GLY A 83 -3.01 -9.34 -24.46
C GLY A 83 -2.47 -10.56 -23.70
N ASP A 84 -1.86 -10.40 -22.53
CA ASP A 84 -1.24 -11.52 -21.81
C ASP A 84 -2.25 -12.42 -21.07
N TYR A 85 -3.39 -11.89 -20.69
CA TYR A 85 -4.41 -12.66 -19.97
C TYR A 85 -5.36 -13.39 -20.91
N ARG A 86 -5.59 -14.69 -20.62
CA ARG A 86 -6.66 -15.50 -21.24
C ARG A 86 -7.40 -16.26 -20.13
N PRO A 87 -8.75 -16.32 -20.14
CA PRO A 87 -9.50 -17.14 -19.20
C PRO A 87 -9.02 -18.60 -19.19
N GLY A 88 -8.78 -19.16 -18.00
CA GLY A 88 -8.29 -20.54 -17.86
C GLY A 88 -6.81 -20.75 -18.16
N CYS A 89 -6.05 -19.71 -18.44
CA CYS A 89 -4.62 -19.80 -18.69
C CYS A 89 -3.84 -20.08 -17.39
N SER A 90 -3.10 -21.18 -17.37
CA SER A 90 -2.19 -21.55 -16.27
C SER A 90 -0.77 -20.98 -16.44
N ALA A 91 -0.42 -20.54 -17.63
CA ALA A 91 0.93 -20.08 -18.01
C ALA A 91 0.92 -18.65 -18.58
N CYS A 92 -0.08 -17.82 -18.24
CA CYS A 92 -0.09 -16.41 -18.61
C CYS A 92 1.03 -15.65 -17.91
N THR A 93 1.75 -14.82 -18.63
CA THR A 93 2.82 -13.99 -18.08
C THR A 93 2.24 -12.88 -17.20
N GLU A 94 2.50 -12.96 -15.90
CA GLU A 94 2.12 -11.92 -14.94
C GLU A 94 3.04 -10.70 -15.09
N ASP A 95 2.49 -9.49 -15.10
CA ASP A 95 3.30 -8.27 -14.98
C ASP A 95 3.84 -8.13 -13.56
N PHE A 96 2.95 -8.24 -12.58
CA PHE A 96 3.29 -8.36 -11.16
C PHE A 96 2.08 -8.77 -10.31
N THR A 97 2.34 -9.18 -9.07
CA THR A 97 1.32 -9.44 -8.05
C THR A 97 1.56 -8.54 -6.83
N THR A 98 0.50 -8.02 -6.25
CA THR A 98 0.56 -7.24 -5.01
C THR A 98 -0.56 -7.62 -4.04
N THR A 99 -0.42 -7.22 -2.78
CA THR A 99 -1.49 -7.45 -1.79
C THR A 99 -2.70 -6.56 -2.05
N PHE A 100 -3.88 -7.12 -1.76
CA PHE A 100 -5.18 -6.49 -1.94
C PHE A 100 -6.01 -6.72 -0.68
N ARG A 101 -6.03 -5.75 0.21
CA ARG A 101 -6.66 -5.87 1.53
C ARG A 101 -7.81 -4.88 1.70
N PRO A 102 -9.05 -5.29 1.38
CA PRO A 102 -10.23 -4.47 1.63
C PRO A 102 -10.59 -4.48 3.12
N ASN A 103 -10.97 -3.32 3.63
CA ASN A 103 -11.52 -3.14 4.98
C ASN A 103 -12.66 -2.11 4.91
N GLY A 104 -13.91 -2.57 5.01
CA GLY A 104 -15.06 -1.73 4.79
C GLY A 104 -15.04 -1.09 3.39
N ARG A 105 -15.07 0.24 3.33
CA ARG A 105 -14.97 1.00 2.08
C ARG A 105 -13.54 1.42 1.74
N ARG A 106 -12.56 0.99 2.52
CA ARG A 106 -11.14 1.21 2.24
C ARG A 106 -10.51 -0.03 1.64
N LEU A 107 -9.44 0.18 0.91
CA LEU A 107 -8.64 -0.84 0.28
C LEU A 107 -7.17 -0.46 0.47
N THR A 108 -6.37 -1.34 1.05
CA THR A 108 -4.92 -1.21 1.07
C THR A 108 -4.33 -2.05 -0.06
N LEU A 109 -3.57 -1.41 -0.91
CA LEU A 109 -2.75 -2.05 -1.95
C LEU A 109 -1.30 -2.08 -1.48
N GLY A 110 -0.65 -3.21 -1.63
CA GLY A 110 0.74 -3.40 -1.26
C GLY A 110 1.71 -2.68 -2.18
N SER A 111 3.00 -2.97 -1.99
CA SER A 111 4.07 -2.50 -2.85
C SER A 111 3.87 -2.95 -4.29
N VAL A 112 4.36 -2.15 -5.21
CA VAL A 112 4.47 -2.46 -6.64
C VAL A 112 5.92 -2.22 -7.07
N PRO A 113 6.38 -2.73 -8.21
CA PRO A 113 7.79 -2.65 -8.61
C PRO A 113 8.44 -1.26 -8.52
N VAL A 114 7.64 -0.21 -8.68
CA VAL A 114 8.11 1.20 -8.65
C VAL A 114 7.83 1.92 -7.32
N CYS A 115 7.16 1.27 -6.35
CA CYS A 115 6.79 1.87 -5.06
C CYS A 115 6.79 0.82 -3.97
N SER A 116 7.75 0.88 -3.07
CA SER A 116 7.99 -0.10 -2.01
C SER A 116 7.04 -0.01 -0.79
N PHE A 117 6.19 1.00 -0.72
CA PHE A 117 5.25 1.20 0.39
C PHE A 117 3.80 0.94 -0.04
N GLU A 118 2.92 0.80 0.94
CA GLU A 118 1.50 0.57 0.70
C GLU A 118 0.75 1.86 0.37
N GLY A 119 -0.36 1.73 -0.39
CA GLY A 119 -1.29 2.83 -0.68
C GLY A 119 -2.68 2.54 -0.18
N VAL A 120 -3.38 3.57 0.28
CA VAL A 120 -4.75 3.48 0.76
C VAL A 120 -5.71 4.13 -0.22
N TYR A 121 -6.76 3.40 -0.54
CA TYR A 121 -7.78 3.78 -1.51
C TYR A 121 -9.18 3.64 -0.90
N GLY A 122 -10.10 4.48 -1.33
CA GLY A 122 -11.52 4.22 -1.22
C GLY A 122 -11.98 3.32 -2.36
N TRP A 123 -13.01 2.50 -2.12
CA TRP A 123 -13.61 1.73 -3.19
C TRP A 123 -15.13 1.67 -3.07
N ARG A 124 -15.79 1.55 -4.21
CA ARG A 124 -17.22 1.26 -4.30
C ARG A 124 -17.52 0.45 -5.55
N LEU A 125 -18.54 -0.37 -5.46
CA LEU A 125 -19.04 -1.17 -6.57
C LEU A 125 -20.38 -0.59 -7.04
N THR A 126 -20.49 -0.38 -8.35
CA THR A 126 -21.73 0.07 -9.00
C THR A 126 -22.00 -0.85 -10.18
N GLY A 127 -22.97 -1.77 -10.02
CA GLY A 127 -23.18 -2.83 -10.99
C GLY A 127 -21.90 -3.65 -11.24
N ARG A 128 -21.44 -3.68 -12.48
CA ARG A 128 -20.22 -4.39 -12.90
C ARG A 128 -18.97 -3.48 -12.93
N THR A 129 -19.03 -2.32 -12.30
CA THR A 129 -17.92 -1.37 -12.28
C THR A 129 -17.42 -1.18 -10.86
N LEU A 130 -16.17 -1.50 -10.60
CA LEU A 130 -15.44 -1.17 -9.40
C LEU A 130 -14.78 0.21 -9.58
N ILE A 131 -15.08 1.13 -8.68
CA ILE A 131 -14.48 2.46 -8.66
C ILE A 131 -13.50 2.52 -7.51
N VAL A 132 -12.25 2.80 -7.80
CA VAL A 132 -11.15 2.91 -6.83
C VAL A 132 -10.67 4.36 -6.83
N THR A 133 -10.64 4.99 -5.65
CA THR A 133 -10.27 6.39 -5.47
C THR A 133 -9.08 6.49 -4.51
N PRO A 134 -7.97 7.11 -4.90
CA PRO A 134 -6.84 7.33 -4.00
C PRO A 134 -7.26 8.14 -2.77
N VAL A 135 -6.83 7.70 -1.57
CA VAL A 135 -7.03 8.39 -0.29
C VAL A 135 -5.70 8.85 0.28
N ALA A 136 -4.73 7.94 0.35
CA ALA A 136 -3.39 8.20 0.85
C ALA A 136 -2.36 7.40 0.03
N ASP A 137 -2.06 7.88 -1.16
CA ASP A 137 -1.04 7.31 -2.05
C ASP A 137 -0.23 8.38 -2.80
N LYS A 138 -0.19 9.58 -2.25
CA LYS A 138 0.41 10.78 -2.88
C LYS A 138 1.90 10.63 -3.25
N ARG A 139 2.57 9.59 -2.73
CA ARG A 139 3.98 9.31 -3.00
C ARG A 139 4.22 8.38 -4.18
N CYS A 140 3.17 7.73 -4.70
CA CYS A 140 3.27 6.80 -5.81
C CYS A 140 2.26 7.12 -6.92
N VAL A 141 2.58 8.11 -7.72
CA VAL A 141 1.73 8.56 -8.84
C VAL A 141 1.47 7.42 -9.84
N VAL A 142 2.44 6.52 -10.03
CA VAL A 142 2.30 5.35 -10.91
C VAL A 142 1.21 4.42 -10.38
N ARG A 143 1.25 4.04 -9.10
CA ARG A 143 0.25 3.17 -8.49
C ARG A 143 -1.12 3.85 -8.44
N GLU A 144 -1.16 5.14 -8.07
CA GLU A 144 -2.38 5.94 -8.08
C GLU A 144 -3.04 5.95 -9.49
N THR A 145 -2.27 6.24 -10.53
CA THR A 145 -2.74 6.26 -11.91
C THR A 145 -3.22 4.89 -12.36
N PHE A 146 -2.49 3.84 -11.99
CA PHE A 146 -2.75 2.48 -12.42
C PHE A 146 -3.99 1.88 -11.73
N PHE A 147 -4.07 1.95 -10.41
CA PHE A 147 -5.18 1.36 -9.64
C PHE A 147 -6.37 2.29 -9.48
N GLY A 148 -6.18 3.60 -9.43
CA GLY A 148 -7.27 4.56 -9.35
C GLY A 148 -8.17 4.59 -10.58
N GLY A 149 -9.44 4.94 -10.40
CA GLY A 149 -10.41 5.04 -11.48
C GLY A 149 -11.37 3.87 -11.57
N ARG A 150 -11.80 3.54 -12.79
CA ARG A 150 -12.87 2.56 -13.05
C ARG A 150 -12.31 1.26 -13.63
N TRP A 151 -12.66 0.14 -13.01
CA TRP A 151 -12.39 -1.21 -13.49
C TRP A 151 -13.71 -1.85 -13.87
N LYS A 152 -13.77 -2.51 -15.00
CA LYS A 152 -14.98 -3.17 -15.51
C LYS A 152 -14.83 -4.70 -15.44
N ARG A 153 -15.95 -5.37 -15.20
CA ARG A 153 -16.04 -6.83 -15.23
C ARG A 153 -16.76 -7.30 -16.49
#